data_6f19b0b6d007b86dd4e808fa6fc1fb89
#
_entry.id   6f19b0b6d007b86dd4e808fa6fc1fb89
#
_cell.length_a   1.000
_cell.length_b   1.000
_cell.length_c   1.000
_cell.angle_alpha   90.00
_cell.angle_beta   90.00
_cell.angle_gamma   90.00
#
_symmetry.space_group_name_H-M   'P 1'
#
loop_
_entity.id
_entity.type
_entity.pdbx_description
1 polymer ?
#
loop_
_entity_poly.entity_id
_entity_poly.type
_entity_poly.pdbx_seq_one_letter_code
_entity_poly.pdbx_strand_id
1 'polypeptide(L)'
;VILFGSYARGNYVLWDTNIEFGVHTSYQSDYDILLVVTGQTKYVERKLNRITNKYHDLFADRRHAFPQFVVEHINTVNRNLEISQYFFTDIVKEGIMLYNSGKCELAKPRKLSFREIRDIAQSEFDRLYPYACDFLGVVKEYFMPKEQYNLSAFMLHQTCEKLYYTILMVFTNYLPKTHKIKELSGMVKRFSQELTTVFPQNTDEEKECFDLLCRSYIEARYNKDFSISQEQLEYLIARIDILKDITERLCKEKIVEYDTMTE
;
A
#
# COMPACT_ATOMS: atom_id res chain seq x y z
N VAL A 1 18.06 -12.05 1.71
CA VAL A 1 17.18 -11.23 2.57
C VAL A 1 17.77 -9.84 2.62
N ILE A 2 17.00 -8.83 2.27
CA ILE A 2 17.47 -7.45 2.14
C ILE A 2 16.55 -6.55 2.97
N LEU A 3 17.11 -5.76 3.88
CA LEU A 3 16.43 -4.64 4.54
C LEU A 3 16.44 -3.46 3.57
N PHE A 4 15.30 -2.81 3.37
CA PHE A 4 15.18 -1.64 2.52
C PHE A 4 14.34 -0.55 3.19
N GLY A 5 14.02 0.53 2.46
CA GLY A 5 13.19 1.60 3.00
C GLY A 5 13.91 2.50 4.00
N SER A 6 13.16 3.13 4.89
CA SER A 6 13.67 4.16 5.80
C SER A 6 14.77 3.67 6.75
N TYR A 7 14.64 2.45 7.27
CA TYR A 7 15.67 1.87 8.14
C TYR A 7 16.97 1.59 7.41
N ALA A 8 16.94 1.14 6.15
CA ALA A 8 18.14 0.93 5.36
C ALA A 8 18.87 2.24 5.04
N ARG A 9 18.11 3.31 4.78
CA ARG A 9 18.65 4.65 4.49
C ARG A 9 19.04 5.46 5.73
N GLY A 10 18.66 5.01 6.95
CA GLY A 10 18.91 5.72 8.20
C GLY A 10 18.01 6.94 8.46
N ASN A 11 16.95 7.12 7.68
CA ASN A 11 15.98 8.21 7.82
C ASN A 11 14.62 7.75 8.41
N TYR A 12 14.65 6.73 9.24
CA TYR A 12 13.46 6.18 9.90
C TYR A 12 12.97 7.06 11.05
N VAL A 13 11.66 6.99 11.30
CA VAL A 13 10.97 7.64 12.42
C VAL A 13 10.71 6.59 13.48
N LEU A 14 11.26 6.76 14.68
CA LEU A 14 11.03 5.86 15.81
C LEU A 14 9.62 5.99 16.35
N TRP A 15 9.15 7.22 16.50
CA TRP A 15 7.80 7.55 16.95
C TRP A 15 7.54 9.03 16.72
N ASP A 16 6.48 9.36 16.01
CA ASP A 16 6.00 10.71 15.85
C ASP A 16 4.50 10.75 16.14
N THR A 17 4.05 11.82 16.79
CA THR A 17 2.64 12.05 17.10
C THR A 17 2.24 13.40 16.55
N ASN A 18 1.21 13.41 15.73
CA ASN A 18 0.71 14.63 15.12
C ASN A 18 -0.81 14.73 15.27
N ILE A 19 -1.34 15.94 15.13
CA ILE A 19 -2.78 16.15 15.02
C ILE A 19 -3.02 16.68 13.59
N GLU A 20 -3.56 15.85 12.72
CA GLU A 20 -3.92 16.23 11.37
C GLU A 20 -5.44 16.18 11.21
N PHE A 21 -6.01 17.29 10.75
CA PHE A 21 -7.48 17.43 10.59
C PHE A 21 -8.28 17.09 11.85
N GLY A 22 -7.71 17.35 13.06
CA GLY A 22 -8.34 17.05 14.34
C GLY A 22 -8.23 15.59 14.80
N VAL A 23 -7.51 14.76 14.04
CA VAL A 23 -7.26 13.36 14.39
C VAL A 23 -5.87 13.20 15.00
N HIS A 24 -5.80 12.58 16.18
CA HIS A 24 -4.52 12.17 16.75
C HIS A 24 -3.94 10.99 15.97
N THR A 25 -2.81 11.22 15.32
CA THR A 25 -2.10 10.19 14.59
C THR A 25 -0.76 9.89 15.24
N SER A 26 -0.36 8.64 15.19
CA SER A 26 1.00 8.24 15.53
C SER A 26 1.62 7.53 14.32
N TYR A 27 2.83 7.94 13.97
CA TYR A 27 3.60 7.34 12.89
C TYR A 27 4.89 6.75 13.42
N GLN A 28 5.19 5.55 12.97
CA GLN A 28 6.44 4.85 13.19
C GLN A 28 6.84 4.16 11.90
N SER A 29 8.11 4.21 11.54
CA SER A 29 8.64 3.45 10.41
C SER A 29 8.64 1.97 10.70
N ASP A 30 8.32 1.15 9.68
CA ASP A 30 8.40 -0.30 9.75
C ASP A 30 9.75 -0.80 9.22
N TYR A 31 10.13 -2.04 9.57
CA TYR A 31 11.22 -2.74 8.94
C TYR A 31 10.74 -3.33 7.60
N ASP A 32 11.07 -2.69 6.50
CA ASP A 32 10.77 -3.19 5.16
C ASP A 32 11.81 -4.27 4.76
N ILE A 33 11.37 -5.50 4.55
CA ILE A 33 12.28 -6.63 4.31
C ILE A 33 11.87 -7.37 3.03
N LEU A 34 12.78 -7.40 2.04
CA LEU A 34 12.62 -8.21 0.83
C LEU A 34 13.24 -9.60 1.05
N LEU A 35 12.43 -10.64 0.87
CA LEU A 35 12.88 -12.02 0.78
C LEU A 35 12.86 -12.48 -0.67
N VAL A 36 14.03 -12.72 -1.23
CA VAL A 36 14.19 -13.34 -2.54
C VAL A 36 14.34 -14.83 -2.35
N VAL A 37 13.45 -15.61 -2.95
CA VAL A 37 13.37 -17.06 -2.77
C VAL A 37 13.42 -17.80 -4.09
N THR A 38 13.87 -19.07 -4.08
CA THR A 38 13.89 -19.97 -5.24
C THR A 38 12.71 -20.94 -5.27
N GLY A 39 11.95 -20.99 -4.17
CA GLY A 39 10.80 -21.88 -4.01
C GLY A 39 9.46 -21.12 -4.09
N GLN A 40 8.40 -21.79 -3.66
CA GLN A 40 7.05 -21.23 -3.67
C GLN A 40 6.91 -20.08 -2.67
N THR A 41 6.66 -18.87 -3.15
CA THR A 41 6.49 -17.66 -2.31
C THR A 41 5.37 -17.82 -1.28
N LYS A 42 4.21 -18.38 -1.67
CA LYS A 42 3.07 -18.64 -0.76
C LYS A 42 3.40 -19.48 0.48
N TYR A 43 4.35 -20.40 0.36
CA TYR A 43 4.79 -21.20 1.49
C TYR A 43 5.60 -20.36 2.50
N VAL A 44 6.48 -19.52 1.98
CA VAL A 44 7.29 -18.59 2.78
C VAL A 44 6.41 -17.54 3.43
N GLU A 45 5.48 -16.93 2.69
CA GLU A 45 4.51 -15.95 3.20
C GLU A 45 3.71 -16.48 4.39
N ARG A 46 3.19 -17.73 4.30
CA ARG A 46 2.48 -18.37 5.43
C ARG A 46 3.35 -18.53 6.68
N LYS A 47 4.64 -18.85 6.50
CA LYS A 47 5.56 -18.93 7.65
C LYS A 47 5.85 -17.57 8.26
N LEU A 48 6.05 -16.56 7.41
CA LEU A 48 6.30 -15.18 7.84
C LEU A 48 5.09 -14.60 8.59
N ASN A 49 3.87 -14.81 8.11
CA ASN A 49 2.65 -14.38 8.80
C ASN A 49 2.58 -14.95 10.24
N ARG A 50 3.00 -16.19 10.45
CA ARG A 50 3.07 -16.76 11.81
C ARG A 50 4.14 -16.08 12.68
N ILE A 51 5.27 -15.70 12.08
CA ILE A 51 6.34 -14.98 12.77
C ILE A 51 5.87 -13.55 13.10
N THR A 52 5.26 -12.87 12.16
CA THR A 52 4.71 -11.52 12.36
C THR A 52 3.65 -11.51 13.46
N ASN A 53 2.72 -12.47 13.48
CA ASN A 53 1.72 -12.56 14.52
C ASN A 53 2.36 -12.76 15.90
N LYS A 54 3.34 -13.69 16.02
CA LYS A 54 4.08 -13.84 17.28
C LYS A 54 4.83 -12.59 17.70
N TYR A 55 5.39 -11.85 16.74
CA TYR A 55 6.05 -10.58 17.02
C TYR A 55 5.05 -9.55 17.55
N HIS A 56 3.86 -9.46 16.93
CA HIS A 56 2.77 -8.62 17.43
C HIS A 56 2.35 -8.96 18.86
N ASP A 57 2.20 -10.26 19.15
CA ASP A 57 1.82 -10.71 20.49
C ASP A 57 2.88 -10.37 21.55
N LEU A 58 4.17 -10.42 21.17
CA LEU A 58 5.28 -10.11 22.08
C LEU A 58 5.52 -8.62 22.29
N PHE A 59 5.19 -7.79 21.30
CA PHE A 59 5.49 -6.36 21.27
C PHE A 59 4.22 -5.52 21.06
N ALA A 60 3.14 -5.86 21.80
CA ALA A 60 1.84 -5.20 21.68
C ALA A 60 1.81 -3.73 22.14
N ASP A 61 2.86 -3.25 22.82
CA ASP A 61 2.96 -1.89 23.36
C ASP A 61 3.18 -0.79 22.30
N ARG A 62 3.18 -1.15 21.01
CA ARG A 62 3.29 -0.27 19.85
C ARG A 62 4.53 0.64 19.78
N ARG A 63 5.53 0.44 20.63
CA ARG A 63 6.79 1.21 20.61
C ARG A 63 7.89 0.53 19.81
N HIS A 64 7.59 -0.60 19.17
CA HIS A 64 8.54 -1.34 18.36
C HIS A 64 8.14 -1.31 16.89
N ALA A 65 9.13 -1.06 16.02
CA ALA A 65 8.92 -1.14 14.58
C ALA A 65 8.51 -2.56 14.17
N PHE A 66 7.50 -2.68 13.32
CA PHE A 66 7.02 -3.97 12.85
C PHE A 66 7.67 -4.38 11.53
N PRO A 67 7.96 -5.69 11.34
CA PRO A 67 8.50 -6.17 10.08
C PRO A 67 7.40 -6.25 9.01
N GLN A 68 7.62 -5.60 7.87
CA GLN A 68 6.84 -5.74 6.65
C GLN A 68 7.65 -6.57 5.64
N PHE A 69 7.07 -7.69 5.19
CA PHE A 69 7.75 -8.61 4.30
C PHE A 69 7.20 -8.51 2.88
N VAL A 70 8.12 -8.31 1.93
CA VAL A 70 7.87 -8.52 0.49
C VAL A 70 8.57 -9.83 0.11
N VAL A 71 7.81 -10.81 -0.38
CA VAL A 71 8.36 -12.13 -0.77
C VAL A 71 8.24 -12.29 -2.27
N GLU A 72 9.39 -12.37 -2.95
CA GLU A 72 9.43 -12.52 -4.40
C GLU A 72 10.33 -13.66 -4.85
N HIS A 73 9.94 -14.31 -5.95
CA HIS A 73 10.75 -15.33 -6.56
C HIS A 73 11.93 -14.69 -7.31
N ILE A 74 13.12 -15.32 -7.25
CA ILE A 74 14.35 -14.81 -7.88
C ILE A 74 14.16 -14.44 -9.35
N ASN A 75 13.43 -15.25 -10.13
CA ASN A 75 13.18 -14.96 -11.54
C ASN A 75 12.34 -13.67 -11.74
N THR A 76 11.39 -13.40 -10.82
CA THR A 76 10.60 -12.16 -10.85
C THR A 76 11.49 -10.96 -10.54
N VAL A 77 12.31 -11.07 -9.51
CA VAL A 77 13.25 -10.01 -9.13
C VAL A 77 14.22 -9.71 -10.27
N ASN A 78 14.87 -10.74 -10.82
CA ASN A 78 15.85 -10.56 -11.91
C ASN A 78 15.22 -9.98 -13.17
N ARG A 79 14.07 -10.46 -13.61
CA ARG A 79 13.35 -9.88 -14.75
C ARG A 79 13.04 -8.39 -14.53
N ASN A 80 12.62 -8.02 -13.35
CA ASN A 80 12.31 -6.63 -13.03
C ASN A 80 13.57 -5.76 -12.89
N LEU A 81 14.69 -6.32 -12.44
CA LEU A 81 15.98 -5.65 -12.46
C LEU A 81 16.50 -5.43 -13.89
N GLU A 82 16.35 -6.43 -14.78
CA GLU A 82 16.74 -6.33 -16.20
C GLU A 82 16.01 -5.20 -16.93
N ILE A 83 14.73 -4.99 -16.63
CA ILE A 83 13.95 -3.84 -17.15
C ILE A 83 14.09 -2.57 -16.28
N SER A 84 14.95 -2.62 -15.28
CA SER A 84 15.23 -1.50 -14.36
C SER A 84 14.01 -0.95 -13.65
N GLN A 85 13.09 -1.85 -13.22
CA GLN A 85 11.99 -1.46 -12.37
C GLN A 85 12.54 -0.85 -11.07
N TYR A 86 12.26 0.43 -10.85
CA TYR A 86 12.96 1.21 -9.84
C TYR A 86 12.75 0.70 -8.40
N PHE A 87 11.63 0.06 -8.05
CA PHE A 87 11.45 -0.58 -6.75
C PHE A 87 12.57 -1.57 -6.43
N PHE A 88 12.82 -2.55 -7.31
CA PHE A 88 13.88 -3.53 -7.08
C PHE A 88 15.28 -2.95 -7.29
N THR A 89 15.41 -2.00 -8.20
CA THR A 89 16.66 -1.28 -8.45
C THR A 89 17.12 -0.51 -7.22
N ASP A 90 16.22 0.23 -6.58
CA ASP A 90 16.50 0.97 -5.36
C ASP A 90 16.82 0.04 -4.18
N ILE A 91 16.07 -1.07 -4.05
CA ILE A 91 16.38 -2.06 -3.02
C ILE A 91 17.78 -2.65 -3.17
N VAL A 92 18.20 -2.96 -4.40
CA VAL A 92 19.54 -3.52 -4.63
C VAL A 92 20.63 -2.46 -4.41
N LYS A 93 20.36 -1.21 -4.74
CA LYS A 93 21.31 -0.09 -4.62
C LYS A 93 21.46 0.41 -3.19
N GLU A 94 20.37 0.54 -2.44
CA GLU A 94 20.31 1.21 -1.14
C GLU A 94 20.09 0.25 0.03
N GLY A 95 19.67 -0.98 -0.27
CA GLY A 95 19.31 -1.97 0.73
C GLY A 95 20.52 -2.58 1.43
N ILE A 96 20.30 -3.00 2.67
CA ILE A 96 21.29 -3.71 3.49
C ILE A 96 21.06 -5.21 3.35
N MET A 97 22.05 -5.91 2.85
CA MET A 97 22.00 -7.38 2.76
C MET A 97 22.09 -8.01 4.15
N LEU A 98 20.95 -8.50 4.66
CA LEU A 98 20.87 -9.16 5.96
C LEU A 98 21.33 -10.62 5.88
N TYR A 99 21.04 -11.31 4.77
CA TYR A 99 21.43 -12.70 4.56
C TYR A 99 21.55 -13.02 3.07
N ASN A 100 22.66 -13.66 2.69
CA ASN A 100 22.87 -14.18 1.34
C ASN A 100 23.26 -15.67 1.44
N SER A 101 22.48 -16.53 0.78
CA SER A 101 22.76 -17.97 0.72
C SER A 101 23.87 -18.35 -0.25
N GLY A 102 24.28 -17.43 -1.12
CA GLY A 102 25.20 -17.66 -2.23
C GLY A 102 24.64 -18.55 -3.37
N LYS A 103 23.36 -18.93 -3.32
CA LYS A 103 22.75 -19.85 -4.30
C LYS A 103 22.21 -19.15 -5.54
N CYS A 104 22.05 -17.84 -5.50
CA CYS A 104 21.45 -17.06 -6.59
C CYS A 104 22.15 -15.69 -6.67
N GLU A 105 22.31 -15.21 -7.88
CA GLU A 105 22.78 -13.86 -8.18
C GLU A 105 21.63 -12.96 -8.62
N LEU A 106 21.66 -11.72 -8.18
CA LEU A 106 20.74 -10.69 -8.64
C LEU A 106 21.26 -10.09 -9.95
N ALA A 107 20.35 -9.91 -10.92
CA ALA A 107 20.67 -9.23 -12.17
C ALA A 107 21.09 -7.78 -11.90
N LYS A 108 21.93 -7.24 -12.80
CA LYS A 108 22.37 -5.84 -12.70
C LYS A 108 21.40 -4.95 -13.47
N PRO A 109 20.71 -3.99 -12.79
CA PRO A 109 19.83 -3.06 -13.48
C PRO A 109 20.63 -2.04 -14.31
N ARG A 110 20.04 -1.55 -15.40
CA ARG A 110 20.52 -0.31 -16.02
C ARG A 110 20.03 0.90 -15.21
N LYS A 111 20.69 2.03 -15.30
CA LYS A 111 20.19 3.28 -14.72
C LYS A 111 19.08 3.82 -15.63
N LEU A 112 17.90 4.10 -15.07
CA LEU A 112 16.83 4.87 -15.73
C LEU A 112 17.14 6.36 -15.56
N SER A 113 16.87 7.14 -16.61
CA SER A 113 16.81 8.60 -16.48
C SER A 113 15.57 9.02 -15.69
N PHE A 114 15.62 10.16 -15.04
CA PHE A 114 14.44 10.70 -14.33
C PHE A 114 13.26 10.92 -15.28
N ARG A 115 13.51 11.25 -16.53
CA ARG A 115 12.48 11.35 -17.57
C ARG A 115 11.76 10.01 -17.81
N GLU A 116 12.51 8.91 -17.92
CA GLU A 116 11.90 7.57 -18.06
C GLU A 116 11.08 7.20 -16.83
N ILE A 117 11.57 7.51 -15.62
CA ILE A 117 10.85 7.27 -14.36
C ILE A 117 9.57 8.11 -14.34
N ARG A 118 9.63 9.39 -14.70
CA ARG A 118 8.47 10.29 -14.81
C ARG A 118 7.43 9.73 -15.80
N ASP A 119 7.86 9.32 -16.98
CA ASP A 119 6.94 8.81 -18.03
C ASP A 119 6.25 7.51 -17.58
N ILE A 120 6.96 6.63 -16.89
CA ILE A 120 6.38 5.42 -16.27
C ILE A 120 5.35 5.82 -15.20
N ALA A 121 5.72 6.70 -14.27
CA ALA A 121 4.84 7.15 -13.19
C ALA A 121 3.58 7.83 -13.73
N GLN A 122 3.69 8.68 -14.75
CA GLN A 122 2.56 9.32 -15.40
C GLN A 122 1.64 8.29 -16.06
N SER A 123 2.20 7.34 -16.81
CA SER A 123 1.43 6.26 -17.46
C SER A 123 0.65 5.42 -16.45
N GLU A 124 1.23 5.12 -15.30
CA GLU A 124 0.56 4.34 -14.26
C GLU A 124 -0.53 5.16 -13.54
N PHE A 125 -0.31 6.45 -13.31
CA PHE A 125 -1.32 7.35 -12.80
C PHE A 125 -2.53 7.43 -13.75
N ASP A 126 -2.28 7.69 -15.02
CA ASP A 126 -3.32 7.82 -16.06
C ASP A 126 -4.11 6.51 -16.26
N ARG A 127 -3.48 5.37 -15.97
CA ARG A 127 -4.12 4.05 -16.05
C ARG A 127 -4.97 3.70 -14.84
N LEU A 128 -4.53 4.03 -13.62
CA LEU A 128 -5.16 3.52 -12.39
C LEU A 128 -6.12 4.50 -11.74
N TYR A 129 -5.76 5.78 -11.68
CA TYR A 129 -6.54 6.79 -10.98
C TYR A 129 -7.94 7.01 -11.57
N PRO A 130 -8.13 7.10 -12.91
CA PRO A 130 -9.47 7.23 -13.49
C PRO A 130 -10.40 6.08 -13.13
N TYR A 131 -9.91 4.83 -13.10
CA TYR A 131 -10.73 3.68 -12.68
C TYR A 131 -11.24 3.83 -11.24
N ALA A 132 -10.41 4.33 -10.33
CA ALA A 132 -10.84 4.57 -8.96
C ALA A 132 -11.93 5.65 -8.90
N CYS A 133 -11.79 6.72 -9.68
CA CYS A 133 -12.79 7.78 -9.78
C CYS A 133 -14.12 7.26 -10.35
N ASP A 134 -14.06 6.46 -11.43
CA ASP A 134 -15.24 5.85 -12.05
C ASP A 134 -15.96 4.92 -11.09
N PHE A 135 -15.24 4.07 -10.35
CA PHE A 135 -15.84 3.17 -9.35
C PHE A 135 -16.54 3.96 -8.24
N LEU A 136 -15.91 5.02 -7.75
CA LEU A 136 -16.52 5.88 -6.73
C LEU A 136 -17.76 6.62 -7.27
N GLY A 137 -17.69 7.11 -8.52
CA GLY A 137 -18.82 7.73 -9.22
C GLY A 137 -20.00 6.78 -9.33
N VAL A 138 -19.78 5.53 -9.77
CA VAL A 138 -20.83 4.51 -9.87
C VAL A 138 -21.47 4.22 -8.51
N VAL A 139 -20.68 4.19 -7.43
CA VAL A 139 -21.25 4.04 -6.08
C VAL A 139 -22.21 5.18 -5.76
N LYS A 140 -21.75 6.43 -5.91
CA LYS A 140 -22.52 7.62 -5.53
C LYS A 140 -23.76 7.84 -6.39
N GLU A 141 -23.63 7.65 -7.70
CA GLU A 141 -24.65 8.03 -8.68
C GLU A 141 -25.62 6.88 -9.01
N TYR A 142 -25.21 5.65 -8.81
CA TYR A 142 -26.02 4.49 -9.21
C TYR A 142 -26.37 3.54 -8.07
N PHE A 143 -25.41 3.05 -7.29
CA PHE A 143 -25.69 2.03 -6.29
C PHE A 143 -26.34 2.59 -5.02
N MET A 144 -25.88 3.72 -4.50
CA MET A 144 -26.46 4.36 -3.31
C MET A 144 -27.93 4.77 -3.53
N PRO A 145 -28.32 5.45 -4.64
CA PRO A 145 -29.71 5.80 -4.89
C PRO A 145 -30.64 4.59 -5.07
N LYS A 146 -30.10 3.41 -5.36
CA LYS A 146 -30.85 2.16 -5.50
C LYS A 146 -30.76 1.25 -4.28
N GLU A 147 -30.22 1.75 -3.17
CA GLU A 147 -30.06 1.01 -1.91
C GLU A 147 -29.29 -0.32 -2.06
N GLN A 148 -28.39 -0.39 -3.08
CA GLN A 148 -27.57 -1.57 -3.32
C GLN A 148 -26.33 -1.56 -2.43
N TYR A 149 -26.53 -1.61 -1.12
CA TYR A 149 -25.50 -1.33 -0.11
C TYR A 149 -24.33 -2.33 -0.14
N ASN A 150 -24.61 -3.62 -0.31
CA ASN A 150 -23.53 -4.62 -0.38
C ASN A 150 -22.65 -4.44 -1.64
N LEU A 151 -23.25 -4.09 -2.79
CA LEU A 151 -22.51 -3.76 -3.99
C LEU A 151 -21.71 -2.47 -3.83
N SER A 152 -22.29 -1.46 -3.16
CA SER A 152 -21.60 -0.23 -2.81
C SER A 152 -20.35 -0.53 -1.98
N ALA A 153 -20.46 -1.34 -0.93
CA ALA A 153 -19.32 -1.73 -0.09
C ALA A 153 -18.21 -2.44 -0.88
N PHE A 154 -18.57 -3.37 -1.75
CA PHE A 154 -17.61 -4.05 -2.63
C PHE A 154 -16.89 -3.06 -3.56
N MET A 155 -17.64 -2.16 -4.20
CA MET A 155 -17.07 -1.17 -5.10
C MET A 155 -16.20 -0.12 -4.37
N LEU A 156 -16.57 0.26 -3.14
CA LEU A 156 -15.74 1.12 -2.29
C LEU A 156 -14.41 0.45 -1.93
N HIS A 157 -14.43 -0.87 -1.66
CA HIS A 157 -13.19 -1.62 -1.48
C HIS A 157 -12.32 -1.57 -2.74
N GLN A 158 -12.91 -1.80 -3.93
CA GLN A 158 -12.18 -1.74 -5.19
C GLN A 158 -11.63 -0.33 -5.47
N THR A 159 -12.40 0.72 -5.16
CA THR A 159 -11.95 2.10 -5.25
C THR A 159 -10.71 2.34 -4.37
N CYS A 160 -10.80 1.95 -3.10
CA CYS A 160 -9.71 2.10 -2.14
C CYS A 160 -8.45 1.33 -2.57
N GLU A 161 -8.61 0.09 -3.03
CA GLU A 161 -7.51 -0.72 -3.58
C GLU A 161 -6.82 -0.01 -4.75
N LYS A 162 -7.60 0.51 -5.73
CA LYS A 162 -7.04 1.21 -6.89
C LYS A 162 -6.31 2.49 -6.51
N LEU A 163 -6.83 3.25 -5.54
CA LEU A 163 -6.15 4.46 -5.05
C LEU A 163 -4.80 4.12 -4.42
N TYR A 164 -4.74 3.10 -3.56
CA TYR A 164 -3.47 2.66 -2.99
C TYR A 164 -2.51 2.09 -4.05
N TYR A 165 -3.01 1.34 -5.04
CA TYR A 165 -2.19 0.89 -6.16
C TYR A 165 -1.65 2.05 -6.99
N THR A 166 -2.44 3.11 -7.20
CA THR A 166 -1.97 4.32 -7.89
C THR A 166 -0.76 4.92 -7.18
N ILE A 167 -0.86 5.11 -5.87
CA ILE A 167 0.26 5.64 -5.07
C ILE A 167 1.49 4.71 -5.20
N LEU A 168 1.31 3.41 -4.98
CA LEU A 168 2.41 2.44 -5.04
C LEU A 168 3.08 2.42 -6.41
N MET A 169 2.31 2.43 -7.50
CA MET A 169 2.84 2.41 -8.85
C MET A 169 3.58 3.70 -9.20
N VAL A 170 3.04 4.86 -8.85
CA VAL A 170 3.70 6.15 -9.10
C VAL A 170 5.01 6.29 -8.30
N PHE A 171 4.99 5.89 -7.03
CA PHE A 171 6.16 6.06 -6.16
C PHE A 171 7.20 4.96 -6.30
N THR A 172 6.82 3.74 -6.71
CA THR A 172 7.73 2.59 -6.68
C THR A 172 7.72 1.73 -7.94
N ASN A 173 6.76 1.95 -8.84
CA ASN A 173 6.50 1.06 -9.98
C ASN A 173 6.35 -0.42 -9.56
N TYR A 174 5.86 -0.67 -8.33
CA TYR A 174 5.65 -2.01 -7.80
C TYR A 174 4.20 -2.23 -7.43
N LEU A 175 3.58 -3.23 -8.05
CA LEU A 175 2.23 -3.67 -7.76
C LEU A 175 2.28 -4.90 -6.85
N PRO A 176 1.91 -4.77 -5.56
CA PRO A 176 1.86 -5.91 -4.65
C PRO A 176 0.73 -6.88 -5.04
N LYS A 177 0.91 -8.16 -4.68
CA LYS A 177 -0.06 -9.23 -5.00
C LYS A 177 -1.17 -9.37 -3.94
N THR A 178 -1.41 -8.36 -3.16
CA THR A 178 -2.43 -8.36 -2.10
C THR A 178 -3.61 -7.47 -2.47
N HIS A 179 -4.82 -7.89 -2.11
CA HIS A 179 -6.05 -7.10 -2.21
C HIS A 179 -6.51 -6.59 -0.83
N LYS A 180 -5.72 -6.80 0.22
CA LYS A 180 -6.09 -6.43 1.58
C LYS A 180 -5.79 -4.96 1.84
N ILE A 181 -6.84 -4.19 2.07
CA ILE A 181 -6.75 -2.75 2.32
C ILE A 181 -5.79 -2.43 3.47
N LYS A 182 -5.81 -3.19 4.56
CA LYS A 182 -4.90 -3.01 5.71
C LYS A 182 -3.43 -3.14 5.31
N GLU A 183 -3.09 -4.12 4.46
CA GLU A 183 -1.71 -4.30 3.98
C GLU A 183 -1.30 -3.15 3.04
N LEU A 184 -2.20 -2.77 2.11
CA LEU A 184 -1.96 -1.68 1.18
C LEU A 184 -1.78 -0.34 1.88
N SER A 185 -2.66 -0.02 2.84
CA SER A 185 -2.54 1.21 3.64
C SER A 185 -1.23 1.26 4.42
N GLY A 186 -0.79 0.12 4.98
CA GLY A 186 0.52 -0.01 5.62
C GLY A 186 1.69 0.31 4.69
N MET A 187 1.61 -0.15 3.42
CA MET A 187 2.67 0.10 2.43
C MET A 187 2.77 1.57 1.99
N VAL A 188 1.64 2.28 1.90
CA VAL A 188 1.63 3.67 1.40
C VAL A 188 1.93 4.73 2.47
N LYS A 189 1.73 4.44 3.76
CA LYS A 189 1.91 5.40 4.86
C LYS A 189 3.30 6.06 4.90
N ARG A 190 4.32 5.38 4.36
CA ARG A 190 5.69 5.89 4.26
C ARG A 190 5.87 7.06 3.28
N PHE A 191 4.90 7.29 2.39
CA PHE A 191 4.99 8.35 1.38
C PHE A 191 4.37 9.66 1.86
N SER A 192 3.39 9.60 2.76
CA SER A 192 2.82 10.77 3.43
C SER A 192 2.15 10.36 4.73
N GLN A 193 2.34 11.17 5.77
CA GLN A 193 1.68 10.99 7.06
C GLN A 193 0.17 11.16 6.96
N GLU A 194 -0.33 11.99 6.06
CA GLU A 194 -1.77 12.18 5.81
C GLU A 194 -2.50 10.86 5.50
N LEU A 195 -1.81 9.91 4.83
CA LEU A 195 -2.39 8.59 4.53
C LEU A 195 -2.73 7.76 5.77
N THR A 196 -2.14 8.08 6.93
CA THR A 196 -2.48 7.42 8.20
C THR A 196 -3.79 7.93 8.78
N THR A 197 -4.25 9.11 8.36
CA THR A 197 -5.46 9.77 8.89
C THR A 197 -6.71 9.42 8.08
N VAL A 198 -6.57 8.79 6.92
CA VAL A 198 -7.68 8.49 6.01
C VAL A 198 -8.76 7.65 6.69
N PHE A 199 -8.38 6.60 7.40
CA PHE A 199 -9.30 5.75 8.15
C PHE A 199 -8.93 5.79 9.64
N PRO A 200 -9.39 6.80 10.40
CA PRO A 200 -9.16 6.85 11.83
C PRO A 200 -9.82 5.66 12.52
N GLN A 201 -9.26 5.24 13.64
CA GLN A 201 -9.74 4.12 14.44
C GLN A 201 -9.81 4.50 15.93
N ASN A 202 -10.29 5.70 16.20
CA ASN A 202 -10.38 6.25 17.55
C ASN A 202 -11.64 5.77 18.29
N THR A 203 -12.74 5.55 17.56
CA THR A 203 -14.00 5.02 18.08
C THR A 203 -14.27 3.60 17.61
N ASP A 204 -15.19 2.91 18.25
CA ASP A 204 -15.56 1.55 17.86
C ASP A 204 -16.33 1.56 16.53
N GLU A 205 -17.13 2.61 16.26
CA GLU A 205 -17.84 2.80 15.00
C GLU A 205 -16.85 2.99 13.82
N GLU A 206 -15.79 3.78 14.01
CA GLU A 206 -14.74 3.97 12.99
C GLU A 206 -14.02 2.66 12.66
N LYS A 207 -13.69 1.87 13.71
CA LYS A 207 -13.07 0.56 13.54
C LYS A 207 -13.98 -0.40 12.80
N GLU A 208 -15.28 -0.43 13.17
CA GLU A 208 -16.27 -1.26 12.52
C GLU A 208 -16.45 -0.91 11.05
N CYS A 209 -16.58 0.38 10.70
CA CYS A 209 -16.69 0.84 9.31
C CYS A 209 -15.46 0.40 8.48
N PHE A 210 -14.25 0.57 9.02
CA PHE A 210 -13.05 0.14 8.33
C PHE A 210 -12.95 -1.37 8.20
N ASP A 211 -13.38 -2.13 9.20
CA ASP A 211 -13.43 -3.59 9.14
C ASP A 211 -14.45 -4.07 8.10
N LEU A 212 -15.63 -3.46 8.04
CA LEU A 212 -16.64 -3.72 7.01
C LEU A 212 -16.07 -3.48 5.60
N LEU A 213 -15.38 -2.35 5.38
CA LEU A 213 -14.69 -2.09 4.12
C LEU A 213 -13.69 -3.19 3.77
N CYS A 214 -12.87 -3.61 4.72
CA CYS A 214 -11.87 -4.65 4.51
C CYS A 214 -12.47 -6.01 4.17
N ARG A 215 -13.58 -6.39 4.82
CA ARG A 215 -14.29 -7.67 4.61
C ARG A 215 -15.15 -7.68 3.34
N SER A 216 -15.59 -6.52 2.87
CA SER A 216 -16.53 -6.40 1.74
C SER A 216 -16.01 -7.02 0.45
N TYR A 217 -14.66 -7.13 0.26
CA TYR A 217 -14.09 -7.82 -0.91
C TYR A 217 -14.60 -9.25 -1.09
N ILE A 218 -14.77 -9.98 -0.01
CA ILE A 218 -15.27 -11.36 -0.04
C ILE A 218 -16.72 -11.40 0.40
N GLU A 219 -17.02 -10.82 1.56
CA GLU A 219 -18.32 -11.04 2.22
C GLU A 219 -19.49 -10.39 1.49
N ALA A 220 -19.32 -9.20 0.92
CA ALA A 220 -20.40 -8.56 0.16
C ALA A 220 -20.86 -9.36 -1.08
N ARG A 221 -20.06 -10.32 -1.53
CA ARG A 221 -20.38 -11.17 -2.70
C ARG A 221 -20.85 -12.57 -2.34
N TYR A 222 -20.38 -13.12 -1.22
CA TYR A 222 -20.53 -14.55 -0.93
C TYR A 222 -21.18 -14.84 0.43
N ASN A 223 -21.18 -13.88 1.35
CA ASN A 223 -21.81 -14.05 2.67
C ASN A 223 -23.20 -13.44 2.67
N LYS A 224 -24.23 -14.28 2.85
CA LYS A 224 -25.63 -13.85 2.88
C LYS A 224 -25.97 -12.98 4.08
N ASP A 225 -25.20 -13.12 5.15
CA ASP A 225 -25.39 -12.37 6.40
C ASP A 225 -24.59 -11.06 6.45
N PHE A 226 -23.83 -10.76 5.39
CA PHE A 226 -23.15 -9.48 5.28
C PHE A 226 -24.16 -8.35 5.10
N SER A 227 -24.09 -7.38 5.96
CA SER A 227 -24.90 -6.16 5.88
C SER A 227 -24.07 -4.95 6.25
N ILE A 228 -24.38 -3.83 5.64
CA ILE A 228 -23.80 -2.53 5.91
C ILE A 228 -24.89 -1.48 5.80
N SER A 229 -24.93 -0.52 6.72
CA SER A 229 -25.96 0.51 6.73
C SER A 229 -25.64 1.64 5.74
N GLN A 230 -26.64 2.47 5.45
CA GLN A 230 -26.47 3.67 4.64
C GLN A 230 -25.48 4.63 5.29
N GLU A 231 -25.60 4.86 6.58
CA GLU A 231 -24.75 5.78 7.35
C GLU A 231 -23.28 5.31 7.35
N GLN A 232 -23.03 4.01 7.47
CA GLN A 232 -21.69 3.44 7.38
C GLN A 232 -21.09 3.63 5.99
N LEU A 233 -21.91 3.47 4.93
CA LEU A 233 -21.47 3.70 3.55
C LEU A 233 -21.18 5.18 3.29
N GLU A 234 -22.03 6.09 3.75
CA GLU A 234 -21.82 7.54 3.62
C GLU A 234 -20.52 7.97 4.33
N TYR A 235 -20.25 7.43 5.53
CA TYR A 235 -18.99 7.62 6.21
C TYR A 235 -17.81 7.12 5.37
N LEU A 236 -17.87 5.89 4.84
CA LEU A 236 -16.79 5.33 4.03
C LEU A 236 -16.58 6.10 2.72
N ILE A 237 -17.65 6.56 2.07
CA ILE A 237 -17.57 7.40 0.88
C ILE A 237 -16.79 8.69 1.19
N ALA A 238 -17.12 9.36 2.29
CA ALA A 238 -16.42 10.59 2.70
C ALA A 238 -14.93 10.32 2.97
N ARG A 239 -14.58 9.20 3.61
CA ARG A 239 -13.18 8.82 3.85
C ARG A 239 -12.42 8.49 2.56
N ILE A 240 -13.08 7.83 1.61
CA ILE A 240 -12.49 7.48 0.31
C ILE A 240 -12.37 8.71 -0.60
N ASP A 241 -13.25 9.71 -0.49
CA ASP A 241 -13.07 11.01 -1.15
C ASP A 241 -11.77 11.70 -0.68
N ILE A 242 -11.54 11.70 0.64
CA ILE A 242 -10.28 12.22 1.21
C ILE A 242 -9.08 11.44 0.64
N LEU A 243 -9.15 10.09 0.62
CA LEU A 243 -8.08 9.28 0.03
C LEU A 243 -7.85 9.62 -1.43
N LYS A 244 -8.91 9.80 -2.20
CA LYS A 244 -8.85 10.15 -3.63
C LYS A 244 -8.11 11.48 -3.84
N ASP A 245 -8.47 12.51 -3.06
CA ASP A 245 -7.86 13.83 -3.18
C ASP A 245 -6.38 13.82 -2.76
N ILE A 246 -6.05 13.12 -1.67
CA ILE A 246 -4.65 12.90 -1.25
C ILE A 246 -3.87 12.15 -2.34
N THR A 247 -4.45 11.10 -2.91
CA THR A 247 -3.81 10.29 -3.97
C THR A 247 -3.50 11.14 -5.19
N GLU A 248 -4.46 11.95 -5.65
CA GLU A 248 -4.28 12.82 -6.81
C GLU A 248 -3.14 13.82 -6.58
N ARG A 249 -3.18 14.52 -5.46
CA ARG A 249 -2.17 15.52 -5.11
C ARG A 249 -0.79 14.91 -4.98
N LEU A 250 -0.63 13.86 -4.15
CA LEU A 250 0.66 13.23 -3.93
C LEU A 250 1.28 12.66 -5.21
N CYS A 251 0.47 12.00 -6.05
CA CYS A 251 0.98 11.43 -7.29
C CYS A 251 1.40 12.51 -8.28
N LYS A 252 0.62 13.58 -8.45
CA LYS A 252 0.98 14.70 -9.32
C LYS A 252 2.24 15.43 -8.84
N GLU A 253 2.35 15.69 -7.53
CA GLU A 253 3.55 16.29 -6.93
C GLU A 253 4.78 15.40 -7.20
N LYS A 254 4.66 14.09 -7.03
CA LYS A 254 5.77 13.15 -7.26
C LYS A 254 6.20 13.07 -8.73
N ILE A 255 5.25 13.10 -9.65
CA ILE A 255 5.53 13.14 -11.10
C ILE A 255 6.28 14.42 -11.48
N VAL A 256 5.86 15.57 -10.95
CA VAL A 256 6.57 16.85 -11.14
C VAL A 256 7.95 16.82 -10.51
N GLU A 257 8.11 16.22 -9.33
CA GLU A 257 9.41 16.05 -8.69
C GLU A 257 10.38 15.30 -9.61
N TYR A 258 9.94 14.17 -10.22
CA TYR A 258 10.77 13.43 -11.18
C TYR A 258 11.17 14.27 -12.41
N ASP A 259 10.30 15.18 -12.87
CA ASP A 259 10.59 16.05 -14.02
C ASP A 259 11.63 17.14 -13.69
N THR A 260 11.75 17.52 -12.43
CA THR A 260 12.69 18.56 -11.95
C THR A 260 14.05 18.00 -11.52
N MET A 261 14.16 16.68 -11.33
CA MET A 261 15.40 16.01 -10.96
C MET A 261 16.39 16.05 -12.15
N THR A 262 17.63 16.47 -11.88
CA THR A 262 18.74 16.43 -12.84
C THR A 262 19.59 15.19 -12.64
N GLU A 263 20.17 14.64 -13.73
CA GLU A 263 21.04 13.45 -13.71
C GLU A 263 22.34 13.62 -12.94
#